data_9dac0429775d0d3e38fdf3fae3ebacd7
#
_entry.id   9dac0429775d0d3e38fdf3fae3ebacd7
#
_cell.length_a   1.000
_cell.length_b   1.000
_cell.length_c   1.000
_cell.angle_alpha   90.00
_cell.angle_beta   90.00
_cell.angle_gamma   90.00
#
_symmetry.space_group_name_H-M   'P 1'
#
loop_
_entity.id
_entity.type
_entity.pdbx_description
1 polymer ?
#
loop_
_entity_poly.entity_id
_entity_poly.type
_entity_poly.pdbx_seq_one_letter_code
_entity_poly.pdbx_strand_id
1 'polypeptide(L)'
;MQPQSTWVKSRNYVFWIIGVLMVGVAMGVSLLANPPETAPFDLLPPILRGLGVTMQLTAGGAVLALVVALVAGIGRSSPNVIIRTITSVYVEIFRGSSVLVQMFWIFFVLPLPPFNLELTALQAGILALGLNVGAYGAEVVRGAIQAIDKGQIEASVALNMSPGLRMRRVIIPQAMVRMLPPFGNLLIELLKATSLASLITLSDITFQAATLRQTVGRIPEVFGTLLVVYFFLAYPLTLGVRWIERQRRWAT
;
A
#
# COMPACT_ATOMS: atom_id res chain seq x y z
N MET A 1 9.76 12.09 34.88
CA MET A 1 10.14 10.81 34.23
C MET A 1 8.91 9.90 34.22
N GLN A 2 8.19 9.77 33.09
CA GLN A 2 7.04 8.88 32.97
C GLN A 2 7.43 7.59 32.24
N PRO A 3 6.94 6.41 32.65
CA PRO A 3 7.31 5.14 32.08
C PRO A 3 6.54 4.87 30.79
N GLN A 4 6.99 5.43 29.65
CA GLN A 4 6.41 5.16 28.33
C GLN A 4 6.85 3.83 27.70
N SER A 5 7.68 3.04 28.39
CA SER A 5 8.28 1.83 27.81
C SER A 5 7.36 0.58 27.81
N THR A 6 6.32 0.55 28.64
CA THR A 6 5.45 -0.63 28.78
C THR A 6 4.37 -0.74 27.68
N TRP A 7 3.81 0.36 27.22
CA TRP A 7 2.75 0.38 26.19
C TRP A 7 3.23 -0.04 24.80
N VAL A 8 4.48 0.27 24.44
CA VAL A 8 5.05 -0.12 23.13
C VAL A 8 5.37 -1.62 23.08
N LYS A 9 5.81 -2.21 24.20
CA LYS A 9 6.02 -3.65 24.29
C LYS A 9 4.71 -4.43 24.19
N SER A 10 3.65 -4.02 24.91
CA SER A 10 2.36 -4.72 24.91
C SER A 10 1.72 -4.76 23.52
N ARG A 11 1.82 -3.68 22.73
CA ARG A 11 1.26 -3.61 21.38
C ARG A 11 1.92 -4.56 20.37
N ASN A 12 3.19 -4.87 20.57
CA ASN A 12 3.88 -5.87 19.75
C ASN A 12 3.40 -7.30 20.05
N TYR A 13 3.11 -7.61 21.33
CA TYR A 13 2.57 -8.93 21.69
C TYR A 13 1.16 -9.16 21.15
N VAL A 14 0.31 -8.13 21.11
CA VAL A 14 -1.05 -8.24 20.56
C VAL A 14 -1.01 -8.63 19.07
N PHE A 15 -0.12 -8.05 18.28
CA PHE A 15 0.04 -8.44 16.87
C PHE A 15 0.57 -9.86 16.70
N TRP A 16 1.50 -10.27 17.55
CA TRP A 16 2.01 -11.65 17.56
C TRP A 16 0.90 -12.63 17.96
N ILE A 17 0.13 -12.30 18.99
CA ILE A 17 -0.99 -13.11 19.46
C ILE A 17 -2.05 -13.22 18.36
N ILE A 18 -2.43 -12.12 17.72
CA ILE A 18 -3.42 -12.14 16.62
C ILE A 18 -2.87 -12.96 15.43
N GLY A 19 -1.61 -12.76 15.05
CA GLY A 19 -0.99 -13.53 13.96
C GLY A 19 -0.93 -15.03 14.27
N VAL A 20 -0.50 -15.38 15.48
CA VAL A 20 -0.46 -16.78 15.95
C VAL A 20 -1.85 -17.39 16.05
N LEU A 21 -2.84 -16.61 16.55
CA LEU A 21 -4.23 -17.05 16.60
C LEU A 21 -4.81 -17.27 15.20
N MET A 22 -4.55 -16.38 14.25
CA MET A 22 -5.01 -16.55 12.86
C MET A 22 -4.38 -17.77 12.19
N VAL A 23 -3.07 -17.97 12.37
CA VAL A 23 -2.37 -19.17 11.90
C VAL A 23 -2.92 -20.42 12.61
N GLY A 24 -3.09 -20.35 13.93
CA GLY A 24 -3.63 -21.45 14.73
C GLY A 24 -5.06 -21.82 14.36
N VAL A 25 -5.92 -20.83 14.11
CA VAL A 25 -7.31 -21.05 13.66
C VAL A 25 -7.33 -21.64 12.24
N ALA A 26 -6.55 -21.08 11.30
CA ALA A 26 -6.46 -21.60 9.94
C ALA A 26 -5.93 -23.04 9.93
N MET A 27 -4.92 -23.32 10.73
CA MET A 27 -4.32 -24.65 10.87
C MET A 27 -5.23 -25.62 11.63
N GLY A 28 -5.92 -25.14 12.68
CA GLY A 28 -6.89 -25.94 13.44
C GLY A 28 -8.12 -26.31 12.61
N VAL A 29 -8.68 -25.39 11.83
CA VAL A 29 -9.76 -25.66 10.90
C VAL A 29 -9.31 -26.68 9.84
N SER A 30 -8.09 -26.56 9.33
CA SER A 30 -7.53 -27.50 8.36
C SER A 30 -7.36 -28.91 8.95
N LEU A 31 -6.84 -29.02 10.17
CA LEU A 31 -6.63 -30.31 10.87
C LEU A 31 -7.95 -30.97 11.28
N LEU A 32 -8.97 -30.19 11.63
CA LEU A 32 -10.29 -30.70 11.97
C LEU A 32 -11.10 -31.15 10.75
N ALA A 33 -10.89 -30.46 9.61
CA ALA A 33 -11.61 -30.75 8.37
C ALA A 33 -10.98 -31.91 7.58
N ASN A 34 -9.69 -32.20 7.77
CA ASN A 34 -8.96 -33.22 7.01
C ASN A 34 -7.99 -34.01 7.91
N PRO A 35 -7.95 -35.35 7.77
CA PRO A 35 -6.95 -36.16 8.47
C PRO A 35 -5.51 -35.81 8.03
N PRO A 36 -4.50 -36.18 8.87
CA PRO A 36 -3.09 -35.79 8.69
C PRO A 36 -2.46 -36.16 7.33
N GLU A 37 -3.07 -37.07 6.58
CA GLU A 37 -2.60 -37.49 5.24
C GLU A 37 -2.73 -36.38 4.17
N THR A 38 -3.52 -35.33 4.43
CA THR A 38 -3.74 -34.20 3.51
C THR A 38 -3.39 -32.88 4.19
N ALA A 39 -2.14 -32.75 4.61
CA ALA A 39 -1.65 -31.57 5.33
C ALA A 39 -1.83 -30.27 4.50
N PRO A 40 -2.06 -29.10 5.17
CA PRO A 40 -2.26 -27.83 4.47
C PRO A 40 -1.03 -27.37 3.65
N PHE A 41 0.11 -28.02 3.84
CA PHE A 41 1.35 -27.73 3.11
C PHE A 41 1.29 -28.10 1.62
N ASP A 42 0.41 -29.01 1.20
CA ASP A 42 0.17 -29.33 -0.21
C ASP A 42 -0.47 -28.18 -0.99
N LEU A 43 -1.18 -27.28 -0.29
CA LEU A 43 -1.86 -26.13 -0.88
C LEU A 43 -0.91 -24.93 -1.10
N LEU A 44 0.20 -24.89 -0.38
CA LEU A 44 1.13 -23.75 -0.41
C LEU A 44 1.84 -23.58 -1.76
N PRO A 45 2.45 -24.63 -2.38
CA PRO A 45 3.17 -24.47 -3.63
C PRO A 45 2.30 -23.97 -4.80
N PRO A 46 1.05 -24.45 -5.02
CA PRO A 46 0.18 -23.89 -6.04
C PRO A 46 -0.13 -22.41 -5.83
N ILE A 47 -0.44 -22.00 -4.61
CA ILE A 47 -0.76 -20.60 -4.28
C ILE A 47 0.45 -19.70 -4.52
N LEU A 48 1.65 -20.14 -4.14
CA LEU A 48 2.89 -19.37 -4.33
C LEU A 48 3.30 -19.16 -5.79
N ARG A 49 2.72 -19.89 -6.75
CA ARG A 49 2.94 -19.62 -8.18
C ARG A 49 2.54 -18.19 -8.57
N GLY A 50 1.53 -17.62 -7.91
CA GLY A 50 1.10 -16.23 -8.11
C GLY A 50 2.00 -15.18 -7.46
N LEU A 51 2.99 -15.57 -6.64
CA LEU A 51 3.79 -14.65 -5.85
C LEU A 51 4.55 -13.64 -6.73
N GLY A 52 5.12 -14.08 -7.85
CA GLY A 52 5.83 -13.21 -8.78
C GLY A 52 4.96 -12.09 -9.31
N VAL A 53 3.71 -12.37 -9.65
CA VAL A 53 2.73 -11.40 -10.14
C VAL A 53 2.33 -10.43 -9.03
N THR A 54 2.07 -10.93 -7.83
CA THR A 54 1.77 -10.09 -6.65
C THR A 54 2.92 -9.13 -6.34
N MET A 55 4.17 -9.59 -6.43
CA MET A 55 5.34 -8.73 -6.23
C MET A 55 5.51 -7.69 -7.34
N GLN A 56 5.26 -8.03 -8.60
CA GLN A 56 5.28 -7.09 -9.73
C GLN A 56 4.22 -6.00 -9.57
N LEU A 57 2.98 -6.37 -9.20
CA LEU A 57 1.91 -5.43 -8.88
C LEU A 57 2.30 -4.50 -7.74
N THR A 58 2.84 -5.07 -6.65
CA THR A 58 3.23 -4.29 -5.48
C THR A 58 4.35 -3.32 -5.82
N ALA A 59 5.40 -3.78 -6.48
CA ALA A 59 6.55 -2.94 -6.83
C ALA A 59 6.17 -1.88 -7.88
N GLY A 60 5.52 -2.27 -8.97
CA GLY A 60 5.09 -1.34 -10.02
C GLY A 60 4.07 -0.32 -9.50
N GLY A 61 3.07 -0.77 -8.74
CA GLY A 61 2.08 0.09 -8.10
C GLY A 61 2.72 1.05 -7.09
N ALA A 62 3.68 0.60 -6.28
CA ALA A 62 4.38 1.44 -5.31
C ALA A 62 5.24 2.52 -5.97
N VAL A 63 5.96 2.18 -7.03
CA VAL A 63 6.77 3.16 -7.80
C VAL A 63 5.86 4.22 -8.43
N LEU A 64 4.78 3.79 -9.09
CA LEU A 64 3.82 4.72 -9.68
C LEU A 64 3.14 5.59 -8.61
N ALA A 65 2.69 4.97 -7.51
CA ALA A 65 2.07 5.69 -6.39
C ALA A 65 3.01 6.74 -5.79
N LEU A 66 4.29 6.42 -5.62
CA LEU A 66 5.28 7.36 -5.08
C LEU A 66 5.46 8.57 -6.02
N VAL A 67 5.64 8.32 -7.32
CA VAL A 67 5.80 9.39 -8.32
C VAL A 67 4.58 10.30 -8.34
N VAL A 68 3.40 9.71 -8.43
CA VAL A 68 2.12 10.46 -8.49
C VAL A 68 1.86 11.20 -7.19
N ALA A 69 2.14 10.57 -6.04
CA ALA A 69 2.00 11.22 -4.72
C ALA A 69 2.87 12.46 -4.57
N LEU A 70 4.12 12.38 -5.01
CA LEU A 70 5.04 13.53 -4.95
C LEU A 70 4.58 14.65 -5.90
N VAL A 71 4.26 14.31 -7.15
CA VAL A 71 3.81 15.30 -8.14
C VAL A 71 2.51 15.97 -7.71
N ALA A 72 1.48 15.17 -7.36
CA ALA A 72 0.18 15.71 -6.99
C ALA A 72 0.21 16.41 -5.61
N GLY A 73 0.95 15.88 -4.64
CA GLY A 73 1.05 16.47 -3.30
C GLY A 73 1.78 17.80 -3.29
N ILE A 74 2.89 17.93 -4.04
CA ILE A 74 3.58 19.19 -4.24
C ILE A 74 2.70 20.15 -5.05
N GLY A 75 2.04 19.66 -6.10
CA GLY A 75 1.12 20.44 -6.92
C GLY A 75 -0.03 21.06 -6.11
N ARG A 76 -0.61 20.30 -5.17
CA ARG A 76 -1.64 20.83 -4.24
C ARG A 76 -1.14 21.90 -3.28
N SER A 77 0.17 21.96 -3.04
CA SER A 77 0.81 23.00 -2.24
C SER A 77 1.30 24.19 -3.08
N SER A 78 1.06 24.17 -4.39
CA SER A 78 1.49 25.24 -5.32
C SER A 78 0.69 26.52 -5.11
N PRO A 79 1.32 27.70 -5.22
CA PRO A 79 0.62 28.97 -5.27
C PRO A 79 -0.18 29.16 -6.57
N ASN A 80 0.15 28.43 -7.65
CA ASN A 80 -0.57 28.46 -8.91
C ASN A 80 -1.93 27.75 -8.79
N VAL A 81 -3.01 28.53 -8.97
CA VAL A 81 -4.39 28.04 -8.83
C VAL A 81 -4.70 26.90 -9.81
N ILE A 82 -4.22 26.97 -11.05
CA ILE A 82 -4.48 25.95 -12.07
C ILE A 82 -3.86 24.61 -11.65
N ILE A 83 -2.57 24.59 -11.28
CA ILE A 83 -1.88 23.37 -10.83
C ILE A 83 -2.57 22.80 -9.61
N ARG A 84 -2.88 23.65 -8.63
CA ARG A 84 -3.57 23.23 -7.40
C ARG A 84 -4.94 22.64 -7.69
N THR A 85 -5.72 23.24 -8.59
CA THR A 85 -7.05 22.73 -8.95
C THR A 85 -6.96 21.38 -9.65
N ILE A 86 -6.11 21.24 -10.67
CA ILE A 86 -5.95 19.98 -11.42
C ILE A 86 -5.55 18.84 -10.49
N THR A 87 -4.53 19.08 -9.64
CA THR A 87 -4.06 18.06 -8.70
C THR A 87 -5.08 17.76 -7.61
N SER A 88 -5.89 18.75 -7.19
CA SER A 88 -6.97 18.53 -6.23
C SER A 88 -8.10 17.68 -6.84
N VAL A 89 -8.53 17.98 -8.04
CA VAL A 89 -9.56 17.20 -8.75
C VAL A 89 -9.13 15.74 -8.90
N TYR A 90 -7.88 15.51 -9.32
CA TYR A 90 -7.31 14.15 -9.38
C TYR A 90 -7.44 13.43 -8.03
N VAL A 91 -6.96 14.06 -6.96
CA VAL A 91 -6.96 13.44 -5.63
C VAL A 91 -8.37 13.16 -5.14
N GLU A 92 -9.30 14.08 -5.30
CA GLU A 92 -10.71 13.89 -4.89
C GLU A 92 -11.39 12.76 -5.67
N ILE A 93 -11.16 12.65 -6.99
CA ILE A 93 -11.74 11.59 -7.83
C ILE A 93 -11.21 10.22 -7.38
N PHE A 94 -9.88 10.06 -7.27
CA PHE A 94 -9.27 8.76 -6.97
C PHE A 94 -9.47 8.33 -5.52
N ARG A 95 -9.56 9.25 -4.56
CA ARG A 95 -9.88 8.95 -3.16
C ARG A 95 -11.37 8.78 -2.91
N GLY A 96 -12.21 9.47 -3.67
CA GLY A 96 -13.66 9.40 -3.54
C GLY A 96 -14.31 8.20 -4.23
N SER A 97 -13.55 7.42 -5.00
CA SER A 97 -14.05 6.24 -5.71
C SER A 97 -13.33 4.95 -5.29
N SER A 98 -14.01 3.81 -5.51
CA SER A 98 -13.46 2.50 -5.16
C SER A 98 -12.32 2.11 -6.11
N VAL A 99 -11.20 1.65 -5.56
CA VAL A 99 -10.06 1.15 -6.34
C VAL A 99 -10.46 -0.04 -7.22
N LEU A 100 -11.37 -0.89 -6.77
CA LEU A 100 -11.90 -2.01 -7.56
C LEU A 100 -12.65 -1.51 -8.80
N VAL A 101 -13.49 -0.49 -8.64
CA VAL A 101 -14.25 0.11 -9.75
C VAL A 101 -13.30 0.80 -10.72
N GLN A 102 -12.28 1.51 -10.22
CA GLN A 102 -11.23 2.10 -11.05
C GLN A 102 -10.50 1.02 -11.86
N MET A 103 -10.15 -0.11 -11.23
CA MET A 103 -9.48 -1.24 -11.89
C MET A 103 -10.34 -1.83 -12.99
N PHE A 104 -11.64 -2.04 -12.75
CA PHE A 104 -12.57 -2.52 -13.77
C PHE A 104 -12.73 -1.53 -14.92
N TRP A 105 -12.81 -0.24 -14.60
CA TRP A 105 -12.92 0.79 -15.63
C TRP A 105 -11.69 0.85 -16.53
N ILE A 106 -10.50 0.79 -15.93
CA ILE A 106 -9.22 0.78 -16.66
C ILE A 106 -9.08 -0.48 -17.53
N PHE A 107 -9.48 -1.65 -17.01
CA PHE A 107 -9.27 -2.91 -17.73
C PHE A 107 -10.36 -3.21 -18.76
N PHE A 108 -11.64 -2.93 -18.47
CA PHE A 108 -12.74 -3.30 -19.33
C PHE A 108 -13.28 -2.14 -20.21
N VAL A 109 -13.16 -0.89 -19.76
CA VAL A 109 -13.76 0.26 -20.46
C VAL A 109 -12.76 0.98 -21.36
N LEU A 110 -11.51 1.17 -20.92
CA LEU A 110 -10.51 1.86 -21.74
C LEU A 110 -10.20 1.19 -23.10
N PRO A 111 -10.28 -0.15 -23.25
CA PRO A 111 -10.13 -0.78 -24.55
C PRO A 111 -11.26 -0.48 -25.55
N LEU A 112 -12.43 -0.06 -25.04
CA LEU A 112 -13.59 0.22 -25.87
C LEU A 112 -13.51 1.61 -26.52
N PRO A 113 -14.20 1.83 -27.69
CA PRO A 113 -14.35 3.16 -28.24
C PRO A 113 -15.03 4.13 -27.25
N PRO A 114 -14.64 5.39 -27.19
CA PRO A 114 -13.71 6.12 -28.09
C PRO A 114 -12.22 6.00 -27.66
N PHE A 115 -11.90 5.36 -26.55
CA PHE A 115 -10.55 5.39 -26.00
C PHE A 115 -9.57 4.47 -26.74
N ASN A 116 -9.98 3.24 -27.10
CA ASN A 116 -9.21 2.23 -27.81
C ASN A 116 -7.80 2.00 -27.21
N LEU A 117 -7.69 2.05 -25.88
CA LEU A 117 -6.44 1.88 -25.14
C LEU A 117 -6.36 0.47 -24.56
N GLU A 118 -5.72 -0.43 -25.28
CA GLU A 118 -5.52 -1.80 -24.82
C GLU A 118 -4.39 -1.88 -23.79
N LEU A 119 -4.72 -2.38 -22.61
CA LEU A 119 -3.80 -2.60 -21.50
C LEU A 119 -3.81 -4.07 -21.08
N THR A 120 -2.64 -4.62 -20.80
CA THR A 120 -2.57 -5.94 -20.15
C THR A 120 -3.17 -5.86 -18.73
N ALA A 121 -3.64 -6.98 -18.20
CA ALA A 121 -4.18 -7.02 -16.84
C ALA A 121 -3.15 -6.53 -15.80
N LEU A 122 -1.86 -6.82 -16.01
CA LEU A 122 -0.79 -6.32 -15.14
C LEU A 122 -0.66 -4.79 -15.19
N GLN A 123 -0.68 -4.20 -16.39
CA GLN A 123 -0.62 -2.75 -16.56
C GLN A 123 -1.85 -2.06 -15.95
N ALA A 124 -3.04 -2.60 -16.19
CA ALA A 124 -4.29 -2.08 -15.61
C ALA A 124 -4.27 -2.14 -14.08
N GLY A 125 -3.79 -3.24 -13.51
CA GLY A 125 -3.63 -3.39 -12.06
C GLY A 125 -2.62 -2.40 -11.47
N ILE A 126 -1.46 -2.23 -12.10
CA ILE A 126 -0.44 -1.25 -11.68
C ILE A 126 -1.00 0.17 -11.74
N LEU A 127 -1.69 0.52 -12.82
CA LEU A 127 -2.30 1.85 -12.98
C LEU A 127 -3.39 2.11 -11.94
N ALA A 128 -4.32 1.18 -11.75
CA ALA A 128 -5.40 1.34 -10.79
C ALA A 128 -4.87 1.51 -9.36
N LEU A 129 -4.02 0.59 -8.92
CA LEU A 129 -3.43 0.61 -7.58
C LEU A 129 -2.51 1.82 -7.40
N GLY A 130 -1.65 2.09 -8.38
CA GLY A 130 -0.69 3.19 -8.32
C GLY A 130 -1.35 4.56 -8.29
N LEU A 131 -2.37 4.80 -9.12
CA LEU A 131 -3.12 6.06 -9.13
C LEU A 131 -3.96 6.22 -7.85
N ASN A 132 -4.62 5.16 -7.40
CA ASN A 132 -5.43 5.22 -6.19
C ASN A 132 -4.56 5.50 -4.95
N VAL A 133 -3.53 4.67 -4.70
CA VAL A 133 -2.63 4.84 -3.55
C VAL A 133 -1.80 6.13 -3.69
N GLY A 134 -1.46 6.54 -4.91
CA GLY A 134 -0.81 7.81 -5.21
C GLY A 134 -1.65 9.02 -4.78
N ALA A 135 -2.97 8.95 -4.91
CA ALA A 135 -3.88 9.99 -4.44
C ALA A 135 -3.90 10.10 -2.90
N TYR A 136 -3.90 8.96 -2.19
CA TYR A 136 -3.71 8.96 -0.73
C TYR A 136 -2.32 9.47 -0.33
N GLY A 137 -1.28 9.06 -1.05
CA GLY A 137 0.08 9.54 -0.86
C GLY A 137 0.23 11.06 -1.10
N ALA A 138 -0.51 11.64 -2.03
CA ALA A 138 -0.51 13.08 -2.27
C ALA A 138 -0.98 13.87 -1.04
N GLU A 139 -1.96 13.35 -0.28
CA GLU A 139 -2.37 13.96 0.98
C GLU A 139 -1.28 13.84 2.07
N VAL A 140 -0.58 12.69 2.10
CA VAL A 140 0.57 12.52 3.01
C VAL A 140 1.65 13.56 2.71
N VAL A 141 1.98 13.76 1.43
CA VAL A 141 2.96 14.78 0.99
C VAL A 141 2.50 16.18 1.38
N ARG A 142 1.24 16.54 1.06
CA ARG A 142 0.67 17.86 1.40
C ARG A 142 0.67 18.09 2.90
N GLY A 143 0.22 17.12 3.69
CA GLY A 143 0.20 17.21 5.15
C GLY A 143 1.61 17.35 5.75
N ALA A 144 2.59 16.62 5.22
CA ALA A 144 3.98 16.73 5.68
C ALA A 144 4.60 18.09 5.36
N ILE A 145 4.30 18.68 4.20
CA ILE A 145 4.74 20.05 3.83
C ILE A 145 4.10 21.07 4.79
N GLN A 146 2.81 20.95 5.07
CA GLN A 146 2.09 21.87 5.96
C GLN A 146 2.51 21.76 7.43
N ALA A 147 3.05 20.60 7.82
CA ALA A 147 3.53 20.35 9.18
C ALA A 147 4.94 20.91 9.44
N ILE A 148 5.59 21.56 8.45
CA ILE A 148 6.86 22.25 8.68
C ILE A 148 6.64 23.49 9.55
N ASP A 149 7.50 23.65 10.54
CA ASP A 149 7.43 24.74 11.49
C ASP A 149 7.49 26.11 10.77
N LYS A 150 6.60 27.04 11.18
CA LYS A 150 6.53 28.39 10.61
C LYS A 150 7.83 29.15 10.78
N GLY A 151 8.54 28.96 11.91
CA GLY A 151 9.83 29.56 12.14
C GLY A 151 10.90 29.19 11.11
N GLN A 152 10.85 27.93 10.59
CA GLN A 152 11.73 27.50 9.49
C GLN A 152 11.42 28.24 8.19
N ILE A 153 10.14 28.49 7.93
CA ILE A 153 9.69 29.25 6.76
C ILE A 153 10.10 30.71 6.90
N GLU A 154 9.86 31.35 8.05
CA GLU A 154 10.20 32.72 8.35
C GLU A 154 11.72 32.98 8.31
N ALA A 155 12.51 32.09 8.91
CA ALA A 155 13.97 32.14 8.83
C ALA A 155 14.47 32.06 7.38
N SER A 156 13.88 31.21 6.56
CA SER A 156 14.24 31.09 5.14
C SER A 156 13.88 32.35 4.33
N VAL A 157 12.80 33.04 4.70
CA VAL A 157 12.43 34.36 4.13
C VAL A 157 13.41 35.44 4.56
N ALA A 158 13.79 35.45 5.82
CA ALA A 158 14.80 36.42 6.35
C ALA A 158 16.16 36.24 5.66
N LEU A 159 16.50 35.01 5.25
CA LEU A 159 17.70 34.74 4.44
C LEU A 159 17.50 35.04 2.93
N ASN A 160 16.43 35.73 2.57
CA ASN A 160 16.08 36.09 1.19
C ASN A 160 16.03 34.92 0.21
N MET A 161 15.61 33.74 0.69
CA MET A 161 15.45 32.53 -0.17
C MET A 161 14.21 32.65 -1.06
N SER A 162 14.40 32.44 -2.35
CA SER A 162 13.25 32.34 -3.27
C SER A 162 12.34 31.16 -2.89
N PRO A 163 11.02 31.21 -3.20
CA PRO A 163 10.08 30.14 -2.86
C PRO A 163 10.53 28.75 -3.34
N GLY A 164 11.08 28.64 -4.55
CA GLY A 164 11.60 27.40 -5.09
C GLY A 164 12.83 26.86 -4.35
N LEU A 165 13.75 27.76 -4.00
CA LEU A 165 14.96 27.40 -3.24
C LEU A 165 14.59 26.94 -1.83
N ARG A 166 13.68 27.66 -1.16
CA ARG A 166 13.11 27.30 0.14
C ARG A 166 12.43 25.93 0.09
N MET A 167 11.58 25.67 -0.90
CA MET A 167 10.92 24.37 -1.09
C MET A 167 11.95 23.24 -1.20
N ARG A 168 12.97 23.41 -2.06
CA ARG A 168 13.98 22.38 -2.33
C ARG A 168 14.96 22.14 -1.19
N ARG A 169 15.42 23.20 -0.50
CA ARG A 169 16.50 23.09 0.49
C ARG A 169 16.03 23.03 1.94
N VAL A 170 14.85 23.53 2.24
CA VAL A 170 14.33 23.59 3.62
C VAL A 170 13.13 22.67 3.81
N ILE A 171 12.09 22.84 2.98
CA ILE A 171 10.79 22.18 3.19
C ILE A 171 10.85 20.71 2.78
N ILE A 172 11.22 20.39 1.54
CA ILE A 172 11.20 18.99 1.04
C ILE A 172 12.07 18.06 1.89
N PRO A 173 13.33 18.38 2.24
CA PRO A 173 14.16 17.47 3.03
C PRO A 173 13.56 17.14 4.40
N GLN A 174 12.96 18.10 5.06
CA GLN A 174 12.29 17.90 6.35
C GLN A 174 10.95 17.13 6.19
N ALA A 175 10.16 17.48 5.16
CA ALA A 175 8.90 16.83 4.87
C ALA A 175 9.10 15.35 4.50
N MET A 176 10.14 14.99 3.72
CA MET A 176 10.46 13.60 3.38
C MET A 176 10.61 12.71 4.60
N VAL A 177 11.23 13.23 5.65
CA VAL A 177 11.39 12.53 6.92
C VAL A 177 10.03 12.19 7.54
N ARG A 178 9.08 13.12 7.48
CA ARG A 178 7.73 12.98 8.04
C ARG A 178 6.83 12.10 7.18
N MET A 179 7.09 12.00 5.88
CA MET A 179 6.32 11.18 4.93
C MET A 179 6.59 9.67 5.09
N LEU A 180 7.79 9.26 5.51
CA LEU A 180 8.22 7.87 5.48
C LEU A 180 7.29 6.90 6.23
N PRO A 181 6.86 7.15 7.48
CA PRO A 181 5.96 6.23 8.18
C PRO A 181 4.60 6.08 7.50
N PRO A 182 3.89 7.15 7.11
CA PRO A 182 2.65 7.02 6.35
C PRO A 182 2.82 6.31 5.01
N PHE A 183 3.89 6.57 4.25
CA PHE A 183 4.16 5.85 2.99
C PHE A 183 4.39 4.36 3.22
N GLY A 184 5.05 3.99 4.32
CA GLY A 184 5.19 2.59 4.70
C GLY A 184 3.84 1.90 4.93
N ASN A 185 2.90 2.57 5.58
CA ASN A 185 1.54 2.06 5.76
C ASN A 185 0.79 1.93 4.43
N LEU A 186 0.91 2.93 3.53
CA LEU A 186 0.33 2.87 2.19
C LEU A 186 0.89 1.70 1.35
N LEU A 187 2.18 1.37 1.50
CA LEU A 187 2.79 0.23 0.83
C LEU A 187 2.17 -1.10 1.32
N ILE A 188 1.92 -1.23 2.62
CA ILE A 188 1.26 -2.41 3.18
C ILE A 188 -0.19 -2.52 2.68
N GLU A 189 -0.92 -1.40 2.61
CA GLU A 189 -2.27 -1.36 2.04
C GLU A 189 -2.26 -1.74 0.56
N LEU A 190 -1.31 -1.23 -0.23
CA LEU A 190 -1.14 -1.56 -1.64
C LEU A 190 -0.89 -3.05 -1.83
N LEU A 191 0.02 -3.66 -1.05
CA LEU A 191 0.27 -5.10 -1.10
C LEU A 191 -1.02 -5.91 -0.85
N LYS A 192 -1.83 -5.53 0.14
CA LYS A 192 -3.11 -6.21 0.42
C LYS A 192 -4.13 -5.99 -0.69
N ALA A 193 -4.16 -4.79 -1.29
CA ALA A 193 -5.08 -4.45 -2.36
C ALA A 193 -4.74 -5.16 -3.68
N THR A 194 -3.52 -5.72 -3.85
CA THR A 194 -3.20 -6.53 -5.03
C THR A 194 -4.14 -7.71 -5.22
N SER A 195 -4.74 -8.23 -4.13
CA SER A 195 -5.73 -9.30 -4.19
C SER A 195 -6.95 -8.99 -5.08
N LEU A 196 -7.28 -7.72 -5.28
CA LEU A 196 -8.36 -7.27 -6.16
C LEU A 196 -8.05 -7.54 -7.63
N ALA A 197 -6.76 -7.62 -8.01
CA ALA A 197 -6.35 -7.86 -9.39
C ALA A 197 -6.72 -9.28 -9.88
N SER A 198 -6.99 -10.22 -8.96
CA SER A 198 -7.55 -11.53 -9.30
C SER A 198 -8.88 -11.43 -10.05
N LEU A 199 -9.64 -10.35 -9.83
CA LEU A 199 -10.95 -10.11 -10.45
C LEU A 199 -10.85 -9.61 -11.91
N ILE A 200 -9.67 -9.16 -12.34
CA ILE A 200 -9.36 -8.86 -13.74
C ILE A 200 -8.50 -9.96 -14.39
N THR A 201 -8.69 -11.21 -13.94
CA THR A 201 -8.03 -12.43 -14.46
C THR A 201 -6.50 -12.45 -14.33
N LEU A 202 -5.93 -11.63 -13.48
CA LEU A 202 -4.49 -11.65 -13.24
C LEU A 202 -4.12 -12.78 -12.29
N SER A 203 -3.18 -13.64 -12.71
CA SER A 203 -2.77 -14.85 -11.98
C SER A 203 -1.88 -14.55 -10.77
N ASP A 204 -2.37 -13.71 -9.85
CA ASP A 204 -1.76 -13.42 -8.54
C ASP A 204 -1.99 -14.57 -7.54
N ILE A 205 -1.50 -14.43 -6.30
CA ILE A 205 -1.71 -15.44 -5.25
C ILE A 205 -3.19 -15.68 -4.93
N THR A 206 -4.04 -14.64 -5.03
CA THR A 206 -5.49 -14.77 -4.78
C THR A 206 -6.19 -15.53 -5.90
N PHE A 207 -5.83 -15.25 -7.15
CA PHE A 207 -6.34 -15.99 -8.31
C PHE A 207 -5.96 -17.47 -8.23
N GLN A 208 -4.70 -17.78 -7.87
CA GLN A 208 -4.25 -19.16 -7.70
C GLN A 208 -5.04 -19.88 -6.62
N ALA A 209 -5.28 -19.23 -5.48
CA ALA A 209 -6.12 -19.79 -4.42
C ALA A 209 -7.58 -19.99 -4.88
N ALA A 210 -8.15 -19.01 -5.59
CA ALA A 210 -9.51 -19.10 -6.12
C ALA A 210 -9.69 -20.23 -7.15
N THR A 211 -8.67 -20.50 -7.97
CA THR A 211 -8.65 -21.62 -8.91
C THR A 211 -8.49 -22.94 -8.17
N LEU A 212 -7.56 -23.00 -7.22
CA LEU A 212 -7.27 -24.21 -6.44
C LEU A 212 -8.51 -24.70 -5.67
N ARG A 213 -9.29 -23.79 -5.06
CA ARG A 213 -10.52 -24.15 -4.34
C ARG A 213 -11.54 -24.90 -5.20
N GLN A 214 -11.60 -24.57 -6.51
CA GLN A 214 -12.52 -25.23 -7.44
C GLN A 214 -12.09 -26.66 -7.76
N THR A 215 -10.78 -26.93 -7.72
CA THR A 215 -10.22 -28.25 -8.03
C THR A 215 -10.23 -29.18 -6.83
N VAL A 216 -9.88 -28.67 -5.64
CA VAL A 216 -9.72 -29.51 -4.44
C VAL A 216 -10.97 -29.55 -3.54
N GLY A 217 -11.90 -28.59 -3.69
CA GLY A 217 -13.13 -28.52 -2.86
C GLY A 217 -12.90 -28.15 -1.38
N ARG A 218 -11.65 -27.91 -0.97
CA ARG A 218 -11.22 -27.62 0.43
C ARG A 218 -11.20 -26.12 0.67
N ILE A 219 -12.39 -25.50 0.71
CA ILE A 219 -12.52 -24.03 0.74
C ILE A 219 -11.88 -23.39 1.99
N PRO A 220 -12.16 -23.86 3.24
CA PRO A 220 -11.61 -23.26 4.44
C PRO A 220 -10.07 -23.29 4.48
N GLU A 221 -9.47 -24.41 4.06
CA GLU A 221 -8.02 -24.61 4.10
C GLU A 221 -7.32 -23.76 3.05
N VAL A 222 -7.87 -23.66 1.83
CA VAL A 222 -7.31 -22.84 0.76
C VAL A 222 -7.29 -21.35 1.17
N PHE A 223 -8.41 -20.83 1.65
CA PHE A 223 -8.47 -19.43 2.08
C PHE A 223 -7.74 -19.18 3.41
N GLY A 224 -7.68 -20.16 4.31
CA GLY A 224 -6.84 -20.12 5.49
C GLY A 224 -5.35 -20.01 5.12
N THR A 225 -4.89 -20.84 4.16
CA THR A 225 -3.52 -20.77 3.64
C THR A 225 -3.23 -19.42 2.97
N LEU A 226 -4.18 -18.92 2.16
CA LEU A 226 -4.05 -17.61 1.52
C LEU A 226 -3.90 -16.48 2.55
N LEU A 227 -4.69 -16.50 3.62
CA LEU A 227 -4.63 -15.54 4.72
C LEU A 227 -3.25 -15.56 5.39
N VAL A 228 -2.72 -16.76 5.65
CA VAL A 228 -1.37 -16.95 6.21
C VAL A 228 -0.30 -16.39 5.27
N VAL A 229 -0.39 -16.66 3.97
CA VAL A 229 0.55 -16.14 2.96
C VAL A 229 0.55 -14.62 2.95
N TYR A 230 -0.61 -13.96 2.89
CA TYR A 230 -0.68 -12.49 2.95
C TYR A 230 -0.15 -11.92 4.26
N PHE A 231 -0.39 -12.60 5.38
CA PHE A 231 0.18 -12.19 6.66
C PHE A 231 1.72 -12.20 6.61
N PHE A 232 2.32 -13.28 6.12
CA PHE A 232 3.78 -13.38 6.02
C PHE A 232 4.39 -12.43 5.00
N LEU A 233 3.65 -12.02 3.96
CA LEU A 233 4.09 -11.00 3.01
C LEU A 233 4.00 -9.58 3.60
N ALA A 234 2.93 -9.27 4.32
CA ALA A 234 2.72 -7.95 4.90
C ALA A 234 3.56 -7.69 6.17
N TYR A 235 3.86 -8.75 6.92
CA TYR A 235 4.53 -8.63 8.21
C TYR A 235 5.97 -8.08 8.12
N PRO A 236 6.85 -8.53 7.20
CA PRO A 236 8.18 -7.94 7.02
C PRO A 236 8.13 -6.45 6.68
N LEU A 237 7.18 -6.03 5.83
CA LEU A 237 6.98 -4.61 5.52
C LEU A 237 6.59 -3.82 6.77
N THR A 238 5.71 -4.38 7.59
CA THR A 238 5.30 -3.76 8.86
C THR A 238 6.49 -3.61 9.83
N LEU A 239 7.37 -4.62 9.90
CA LEU A 239 8.59 -4.54 10.71
C LEU A 239 9.54 -3.46 10.18
N GLY A 240 9.72 -3.38 8.85
CA GLY A 240 10.54 -2.36 8.21
C GLY A 240 10.05 -0.94 8.51
N VAL A 241 8.75 -0.69 8.39
CA VAL A 241 8.13 0.60 8.74
C VAL A 241 8.39 0.95 10.20
N ARG A 242 8.16 0.01 11.12
CA ARG A 242 8.40 0.22 12.56
C ARG A 242 9.87 0.47 12.88
N TRP A 243 10.79 -0.19 12.17
CA TRP A 243 12.22 0.03 12.34
C TRP A 243 12.61 1.46 11.93
N ILE A 244 12.13 1.95 10.79
CA ILE A 244 12.30 3.33 10.32
C ILE A 244 11.74 4.33 11.34
N GLU A 245 10.53 4.09 11.86
CA GLU A 245 9.91 4.93 12.89
C GLU A 245 10.76 5.03 14.16
N ARG A 246 11.35 3.91 14.60
CA ARG A 246 12.19 3.88 15.80
C ARG A 246 13.47 4.67 15.65
N GLN A 247 14.17 4.53 14.52
CA GLN A 247 15.42 5.27 14.28
C GLN A 247 15.23 6.79 14.30
N ARG A 248 14.04 7.28 13.97
CA ARG A 248 13.75 8.72 13.87
C ARG A 248 13.29 9.37 15.16
N ARG A 249 12.82 8.62 16.14
CA ARG A 249 12.52 9.15 17.49
C ARG A 249 13.75 9.69 18.22
N TRP A 250 14.96 9.40 17.74
CA TRP A 250 16.21 9.90 18.29
C TRP A 250 16.73 11.17 17.58
N ALA A 251 16.06 11.62 16.50
CA ALA A 251 16.47 12.75 15.67
C ALA A 251 15.58 14.01 15.85
N THR A 252 14.58 13.94 16.73
CA THR A 252 13.72 15.03 17.17
C THR A 252 13.91 15.26 18.67
#